data_04de99a2f88dfc3af97b799356ccfaf5
#
_entry.id   04de99a2f88dfc3af97b799356ccfaf5
#
_cell.length_a   1.000
_cell.length_b   1.000
_cell.length_c   1.000
_cell.angle_alpha   90.00
_cell.angle_beta   90.00
_cell.angle_gamma   90.00
#
_symmetry.space_group_name_H-M   'P 1'
#
loop_
_entity.id
_entity.type
_entity.pdbx_description
1 polymer ?
#
loop_
_entity_poly.entity_id
_entity_poly.type
_entity_poly.pdbx_seq_one_letter_code
_entity_poly.pdbx_strand_id
1 'polypeptide(L)'
;MKISQRVQNLKLSPIRKLAPYADAAKKAGKKVYHLNIGQPDIETPPQFMDAIKNFDEKVIAYGASKGEPFLIEAIQKYYAEKGMNYEAGDIFITNGGSEALTFAVMALCDPDDEICLL
;
A
#
# COMPACT_ATOMS: atom_id res chain seq x y z
N MET A 1 27.31 17.20 -1.19
CA MET A 1 26.63 16.05 -1.83
C MET A 1 25.56 16.59 -2.76
N LYS A 2 25.52 16.17 -4.03
CA LYS A 2 24.52 16.68 -5.01
C LYS A 2 23.33 15.71 -5.05
N ILE A 3 22.12 16.21 -4.79
CA ILE A 3 20.90 15.43 -4.90
C ILE A 3 20.53 15.28 -6.38
N SER A 4 20.00 14.12 -6.78
CA SER A 4 19.63 13.84 -8.16
C SER A 4 18.56 14.81 -8.69
N GLN A 5 18.59 15.11 -9.97
CA GLN A 5 17.62 15.98 -10.63
C GLN A 5 16.18 15.42 -10.48
N ARG A 6 16.03 14.10 -10.50
CA ARG A 6 14.74 13.42 -10.26
C ARG A 6 14.12 13.82 -8.92
N VAL A 7 14.92 13.79 -7.84
CA VAL A 7 14.44 14.16 -6.50
C VAL A 7 14.17 15.66 -6.39
N GLN A 8 14.98 16.50 -7.04
CA GLN A 8 14.76 17.95 -7.06
C GLN A 8 13.44 18.33 -7.74
N ASN A 9 13.03 17.57 -8.77
CA ASN A 9 11.80 17.80 -9.53
C ASN A 9 10.58 17.11 -8.94
N LEU A 10 10.73 16.38 -7.83
CA LEU A 10 9.66 15.61 -7.20
C LEU A 10 8.61 16.58 -6.60
N LYS A 11 7.41 16.52 -7.11
CA LYS A 11 6.29 17.32 -6.58
C LYS A 11 5.78 16.70 -5.27
N LEU A 12 5.58 17.51 -4.27
CA LEU A 12 4.93 17.06 -3.03
C LEU A 12 3.53 16.53 -3.32
N SER A 13 3.15 15.45 -2.63
CA SER A 13 1.78 14.94 -2.69
C SER A 13 0.78 16.06 -2.38
N PRO A 14 -0.26 16.26 -3.23
CA PRO A 14 -1.30 17.27 -2.97
C PRO A 14 -1.97 17.09 -1.61
N ILE A 15 -2.14 15.85 -1.17
CA ILE A 15 -2.73 15.51 0.14
C ILE A 15 -1.84 16.00 1.28
N ARG A 16 -0.53 15.74 1.20
CA ARG A 16 0.44 16.11 2.25
C ARG A 16 0.78 17.60 2.27
N LYS A 17 0.57 18.29 1.16
CA LYS A 17 0.76 19.75 1.06
C LYS A 17 -0.05 20.52 2.09
N LEU A 18 -1.19 20.00 2.52
CA LEU A 18 -2.08 20.65 3.49
C LEU A 18 -1.69 20.39 4.96
N ALA A 19 -0.81 19.41 5.23
CA ALA A 19 -0.45 19.05 6.60
C ALA A 19 0.07 20.23 7.44
N PRO A 20 0.98 21.11 6.97
CA PRO A 20 1.46 22.24 7.77
C PRO A 20 0.35 23.21 8.20
N TYR A 21 -0.65 23.41 7.35
CA TYR A 21 -1.80 24.27 7.67
C TYR A 21 -2.69 23.64 8.74
N ALA A 22 -2.94 22.35 8.63
CA ALA A 22 -3.69 21.60 9.63
C ALA A 22 -2.99 21.63 10.99
N ASP A 23 -1.66 21.44 11.01
CA ASP A 23 -0.87 21.45 12.23
C ASP A 23 -0.85 22.84 12.89
N ALA A 24 -0.73 23.90 12.10
CA ALA A 24 -0.82 25.28 12.60
C ALA A 24 -2.21 25.57 13.21
N ALA A 25 -3.27 25.13 12.55
CA ALA A 25 -4.63 25.30 13.06
C ALA A 25 -4.86 24.52 14.38
N LYS A 26 -4.37 23.28 14.48
CA LYS A 26 -4.42 22.49 15.72
C LYS A 26 -3.65 23.16 16.86
N LYS A 27 -2.45 23.66 16.59
CA LYS A 27 -1.64 24.43 17.56
C LYS A 27 -2.37 25.68 18.05
N ALA A 28 -3.19 26.31 17.20
CA ALA A 28 -4.03 27.44 17.56
C ALA A 28 -5.35 27.03 18.26
N GLY A 29 -5.50 25.79 18.69
CA GLY A 29 -6.67 25.27 19.40
C GLY A 29 -7.90 24.99 18.52
N LYS A 30 -7.76 25.04 17.20
CA LYS A 30 -8.86 24.76 16.27
C LYS A 30 -9.04 23.26 16.05
N LYS A 31 -10.29 22.80 16.02
CA LYS A 31 -10.62 21.42 15.61
C LYS A 31 -10.50 21.32 14.09
N VAL A 32 -9.68 20.37 13.62
CA VAL A 32 -9.45 20.14 12.20
C VAL A 32 -10.02 18.79 11.81
N TYR A 33 -10.87 18.76 10.79
CA TYR A 33 -11.44 17.57 10.18
C TYR A 33 -10.66 17.24 8.90
N HIS A 34 -10.06 16.05 8.85
CA HIS A 34 -9.26 15.59 7.72
C HIS A 34 -10.13 14.82 6.71
N LEU A 35 -10.70 15.53 5.74
CA LEU A 35 -11.50 14.92 4.66
C LEU A 35 -10.66 14.55 3.43
N ASN A 36 -9.38 14.87 3.46
CA ASN A 36 -8.42 14.61 2.37
C ASN A 36 -7.62 13.33 2.53
N ILE A 37 -7.86 12.57 3.60
CA ILE A 37 -7.16 11.32 3.91
C ILE A 37 -8.19 10.20 3.95
N GLY A 38 -7.99 9.16 3.12
CA GLY A 38 -8.81 7.97 3.10
C GLY A 38 -8.45 6.99 4.23
N GLN A 39 -8.36 7.48 5.46
CA GLN A 39 -8.10 6.64 6.62
C GLN A 39 -9.42 6.07 7.15
N PRO A 40 -9.53 4.73 7.34
CA PRO A 40 -10.69 4.13 7.97
C PRO A 40 -10.90 4.67 9.40
N ASP A 41 -12.14 4.89 9.78
CA ASP A 41 -12.57 5.29 11.13
C ASP A 41 -13.33 4.20 11.87
N ILE A 42 -13.51 3.04 11.24
CA ILE A 42 -14.07 1.83 11.85
C ILE A 42 -12.97 0.99 12.50
N GLU A 43 -13.35 0.23 13.52
CA GLU A 43 -12.40 -0.66 14.19
C GLU A 43 -11.86 -1.72 13.26
N THR A 44 -10.56 -1.98 13.39
CA THR A 44 -9.91 -3.09 12.67
C THR A 44 -10.54 -4.42 13.16
N PRO A 45 -10.86 -5.35 12.26
CA PRO A 45 -11.42 -6.64 12.64
C PRO A 45 -10.57 -7.32 13.73
N PRO A 46 -11.20 -7.83 14.81
CA PRO A 46 -10.47 -8.42 15.93
C PRO A 46 -9.59 -9.60 15.51
N GLN A 47 -10.00 -10.35 14.47
CA GLN A 47 -9.24 -11.46 13.92
C GLN A 47 -7.85 -11.05 13.44
N PHE A 48 -7.72 -9.84 12.88
CA PHE A 48 -6.42 -9.30 12.45
C PHE A 48 -5.50 -9.06 13.66
N MET A 49 -6.05 -8.43 14.69
CA MET A 49 -5.28 -8.14 15.92
C MET A 49 -4.93 -9.42 16.68
N ASP A 50 -5.83 -10.40 16.69
CA ASP A 50 -5.61 -11.68 17.35
C ASP A 50 -4.54 -12.51 16.61
N ALA A 51 -4.51 -12.48 15.29
CA ALA A 51 -3.45 -13.13 14.51
C ALA A 51 -2.07 -12.56 14.84
N ILE A 52 -1.96 -11.23 14.99
CA ILE A 52 -0.69 -10.58 15.39
C ILE A 52 -0.28 -10.97 16.82
N LYS A 53 -1.23 -10.95 17.77
CA LYS A 53 -0.96 -11.28 19.18
C LYS A 53 -0.55 -12.74 19.38
N ASN A 54 -1.11 -13.64 18.58
CA ASN A 54 -0.85 -15.08 18.65
C ASN A 54 0.31 -15.53 17.74
N PHE A 55 0.99 -14.59 17.10
CA PHE A 55 2.18 -14.89 16.33
C PHE A 55 3.35 -15.19 17.30
N ASP A 56 3.76 -16.45 17.35
CA ASP A 56 4.74 -16.97 18.32
C ASP A 56 6.03 -17.50 17.68
N GLU A 57 6.21 -17.28 16.39
CA GLU A 57 7.43 -17.67 15.71
C GLU A 57 8.65 -16.97 16.30
N LYS A 58 9.61 -17.78 16.81
CA LYS A 58 10.82 -17.27 17.45
C LYS A 58 11.85 -16.73 16.46
N VAL A 59 11.76 -17.14 15.21
CA VAL A 59 12.65 -16.73 14.13
C VAL A 59 11.81 -16.22 12.97
N ILE A 60 11.94 -14.93 12.66
CA ILE A 60 11.32 -14.36 11.46
C ILE A 60 12.30 -14.60 10.31
N ALA A 61 12.04 -15.62 9.52
CA ALA A 61 12.84 -15.97 8.35
C ALA A 61 12.46 -15.12 7.13
N TYR A 62 13.22 -15.24 6.05
CA TYR A 62 12.83 -14.68 4.77
C TYR A 62 11.60 -15.40 4.23
N GLY A 63 10.61 -14.64 3.78
CA GLY A 63 9.46 -15.17 3.06
C GLY A 63 9.80 -15.59 1.63
N ALA A 64 8.90 -16.34 1.02
CA ALA A 64 9.02 -16.70 -0.39
C ALA A 64 8.92 -15.46 -1.30
N SER A 65 9.73 -15.40 -2.36
CA SER A 65 9.82 -14.21 -3.24
C SER A 65 8.50 -13.80 -3.90
N LYS A 66 7.59 -14.74 -4.12
CA LYS A 66 6.24 -14.47 -4.65
C LYS A 66 5.21 -14.17 -3.58
N GLY A 67 5.53 -14.38 -2.33
CA GLY A 67 4.63 -14.35 -1.18
C GLY A 67 4.42 -15.72 -0.56
N GLU A 68 3.96 -15.73 0.67
CA GLU A 68 3.71 -16.95 1.42
C GLU A 68 2.57 -17.77 0.80
N PRO A 69 2.75 -19.10 0.63
CA PRO A 69 1.75 -19.94 -0.02
C PRO A 69 0.36 -19.85 0.61
N PHE A 70 0.27 -19.80 1.93
CA PHE A 70 -1.01 -19.68 2.64
C PHE A 70 -1.74 -18.37 2.33
N LEU A 71 -0.99 -17.27 2.12
CA LEU A 71 -1.58 -15.98 1.74
C LEU A 71 -2.08 -15.99 0.30
N ILE A 72 -1.30 -16.60 -0.62
CA ILE A 72 -1.71 -16.76 -2.02
C ILE A 72 -3.00 -17.59 -2.09
N GLU A 73 -3.08 -18.70 -1.35
CA GLU A 73 -4.30 -19.53 -1.29
C GLU A 73 -5.50 -18.76 -0.74
N ALA A 74 -5.31 -17.96 0.30
CA ALA A 74 -6.37 -17.13 0.86
C ALA A 74 -6.88 -16.08 -0.15
N ILE A 75 -5.97 -15.49 -0.92
CA ILE A 75 -6.31 -14.54 -1.99
C ILE A 75 -7.06 -15.23 -3.12
N GLN A 76 -6.64 -16.43 -3.53
CA GLN A 76 -7.35 -17.22 -4.53
C GLN A 76 -8.81 -17.48 -4.11
N LYS A 77 -9.02 -17.91 -2.87
CA LYS A 77 -10.37 -18.13 -2.31
C LYS A 77 -11.20 -16.85 -2.31
N TYR A 78 -10.63 -15.75 -1.85
CA TYR A 78 -11.31 -14.46 -1.81
C TYR A 78 -11.79 -14.00 -3.20
N TYR A 79 -10.96 -14.18 -4.23
CA TYR A 79 -11.35 -13.79 -5.58
C TYR A 79 -12.30 -14.80 -6.22
N ALA A 80 -12.18 -16.09 -5.94
CA ALA A 80 -13.10 -17.13 -6.41
C ALA A 80 -14.54 -16.88 -5.92
N GLU A 81 -14.72 -16.43 -4.68
CA GLU A 81 -16.04 -16.03 -4.15
C GLU A 81 -16.66 -14.85 -4.90
N LYS A 82 -15.87 -14.09 -5.65
CA LYS A 82 -16.30 -12.97 -6.49
C LYS A 82 -16.40 -13.33 -7.97
N GLY A 83 -16.27 -14.62 -8.30
CA GLY A 83 -16.33 -15.13 -9.66
C GLY A 83 -15.05 -14.95 -10.47
N MET A 84 -13.94 -14.61 -9.81
CA MET A 84 -12.62 -14.46 -10.45
C MET A 84 -11.70 -15.61 -10.02
N ASN A 85 -11.29 -16.43 -10.97
CA ASN A 85 -10.43 -17.58 -10.72
C ASN A 85 -8.99 -17.27 -11.17
N TYR A 86 -8.07 -17.31 -10.24
CA TYR A 86 -6.64 -17.11 -10.49
C TYR A 86 -5.86 -18.36 -10.08
N GLU A 87 -4.86 -18.70 -10.89
CA GLU A 87 -3.87 -19.70 -10.51
C GLU A 87 -2.87 -19.07 -9.51
N ALA A 88 -2.19 -19.91 -8.72
CA ALA A 88 -1.18 -19.42 -7.78
C ALA A 88 -0.03 -18.65 -8.49
N GLY A 89 0.22 -18.99 -9.76
CA GLY A 89 1.20 -18.30 -10.60
C GLY A 89 0.82 -16.87 -11.01
N ASP A 90 -0.46 -16.53 -10.96
CA ASP A 90 -0.99 -15.22 -11.36
C ASP A 90 -0.93 -14.20 -10.21
N ILE A 91 -0.58 -14.66 -8.99
CA ILE A 91 -0.60 -13.84 -7.79
C ILE A 91 0.84 -13.58 -7.33
N PHE A 92 1.15 -12.31 -7.16
CA PHE A 92 2.43 -11.86 -6.61
C PHE A 92 2.16 -10.91 -5.42
N ILE A 93 2.70 -11.25 -4.26
CA ILE A 93 2.53 -10.45 -3.05
C ILE A 93 3.58 -9.35 -3.02
N THR A 94 3.13 -8.14 -2.77
CA THR A 94 3.99 -6.96 -2.67
C THR A 94 3.82 -6.27 -1.32
N ASN A 95 4.75 -5.40 -1.00
CA ASN A 95 4.70 -4.59 0.22
C ASN A 95 3.72 -3.40 0.05
N GLY A 96 2.46 -3.75 -0.12
CA GLY A 96 1.36 -2.81 -0.36
C GLY A 96 1.16 -2.44 -1.84
N GLY A 97 0.03 -1.78 -2.12
CA GLY A 97 -0.38 -1.44 -3.49
C GLY A 97 0.57 -0.52 -4.26
N SER A 98 1.32 0.34 -3.56
CA SER A 98 2.30 1.23 -4.23
C SER A 98 3.44 0.46 -4.85
N GLU A 99 3.91 -0.61 -4.23
CA GLU A 99 4.94 -1.47 -4.81
C GLU A 99 4.37 -2.29 -5.96
N ALA A 100 3.13 -2.79 -5.84
CA ALA A 100 2.45 -3.48 -6.93
C ALA A 100 2.35 -2.61 -8.19
N LEU A 101 1.93 -1.36 -8.04
CA LEU A 101 1.87 -0.40 -9.15
C LEU A 101 3.26 -0.13 -9.74
N THR A 102 4.27 0.03 -8.89
CA THR A 102 5.64 0.24 -9.36
C THR A 102 6.13 -0.94 -10.18
N PHE A 103 5.91 -2.16 -9.71
CA PHE A 103 6.32 -3.37 -10.44
C PHE A 103 5.55 -3.54 -11.74
N ALA A 104 4.23 -3.27 -11.74
CA ALA A 104 3.42 -3.34 -12.94
C ALA A 104 3.93 -2.36 -14.02
N VAL A 105 4.18 -1.10 -13.65
CA VAL A 105 4.72 -0.11 -14.57
C VAL A 105 6.11 -0.50 -15.07
N MET A 106 6.99 -0.94 -14.18
CA MET A 106 8.35 -1.37 -14.58
C MET A 106 8.37 -2.59 -15.48
N ALA A 107 7.38 -3.47 -15.35
CA ALA A 107 7.28 -4.70 -16.15
C ALA A 107 6.63 -4.47 -17.52
N LEU A 108 5.79 -3.44 -17.66
CA LEU A 108 4.94 -3.24 -18.84
C LEU A 108 5.33 -2.01 -19.68
N CYS A 109 6.12 -1.09 -19.13
CA CYS A 109 6.40 0.20 -19.77
C CYS A 109 7.89 0.45 -19.88
N ASP A 110 8.30 0.82 -21.07
CA ASP A 110 9.63 1.37 -21.38
C ASP A 110 9.63 2.91 -21.20
N PRO A 111 10.82 3.56 -21.21
CA PRO A 111 10.89 5.01 -21.31
C PRO A 111 10.11 5.54 -22.51
N ASP A 112 9.32 6.60 -22.29
CA ASP A 112 8.46 7.27 -23.27
C ASP A 112 7.11 6.56 -23.56
N ASP A 113 6.82 5.43 -22.90
CA ASP A 113 5.47 4.86 -22.92
C ASP A 113 4.49 5.70 -22.12
N GLU A 114 3.24 5.74 -22.56
CA GLU A 114 2.17 6.51 -21.93
C GLU A 114 1.20 5.59 -21.18
N ILE A 115 0.81 6.03 -19.97
CA ILE A 115 -0.19 5.34 -19.14
C ILE A 115 -1.41 6.24 -19.00
N CYS A 116 -2.58 5.75 -19.40
CA CYS A 116 -3.85 6.43 -19.18
C CYS A 116 -4.37 6.13 -17.77
N LEU A 117 -4.61 7.17 -16.99
CA LEU A 117 -5.26 7.11 -15.69
C LEU A 117 -6.68 7.65 -15.79
N LEU A 118 -7.66 6.94 -15.20
CA LEU A 118 -9.07 7.36 -15.11
C LEU A 118 -9.33 8.17 -13.86
#